data_4dc18cddf863f740fac9df3dda16ade9
#
_entry.id   4dc18cddf863f740fac9df3dda16ade9
#
_cell.length_a   1.000
_cell.length_b   1.000
_cell.length_c   1.000
_cell.angle_alpha   90.00
_cell.angle_beta   90.00
_cell.angle_gamma   90.00
#
_symmetry.space_group_name_H-M   'P 1'
#
loop_
_entity.id
_entity.type
_entity.pdbx_description
1 polymer ?
#
loop_
_entity_poly.entity_id
_entity_poly.type
_entity_poly.pdbx_seq_one_letter_code
_entity_poly.pdbx_strand_id
1 'polypeptide(L)'
;EEACKKLIPVFHFNIPQRWSIAHLYQAILSGEEHVKDIAFFTTLAGYIHWKLSGEKVLGIGEAAGMFPIDSTIMDFDQKMLDQFDDLHHFDWKLRDILPKVLVAGESAGVLTAEGAKLLDPTGTLQPGVPMCPPEGDAGTGMVATNSVAVRTGNVSAGTSIFAMVVLEKAMQKVHEEIDMVTTPNGMPVAMVHCNNCTSDLNAWVNLFGECTESFGVKVDKNELYSVLYRKALEGAADCGGVTAYNYFSGEPITGLDAGRPMVVRTPDADFTLANFMRSHLYSAVATLKIGMDILLKEEHVAVDSLMGHGGFFKTPVVGQRVMAAGM
;
A
#
# COMPACT_ATOMS: atom_id res chain seq x y z
N GLU A 1 9.43 3.44 -14.90
CA GLU A 1 10.79 3.45 -14.33
C GLU A 1 11.58 4.67 -14.78
N GLU A 2 11.63 4.99 -16.09
CA GLU A 2 12.37 6.15 -16.60
C GLU A 2 11.90 7.48 -16.01
N ALA A 3 10.57 7.69 -15.93
CA ALA A 3 9.99 8.88 -15.33
C ALA A 3 10.42 9.06 -13.87
N CYS A 4 10.38 8.01 -13.05
CA CYS A 4 10.79 8.06 -11.66
C CYS A 4 12.27 8.43 -11.51
N LYS A 5 13.16 7.78 -12.28
CA LYS A 5 14.61 8.07 -12.28
C LYS A 5 14.94 9.52 -12.62
N LYS A 6 14.07 10.20 -13.40
CA LYS A 6 14.21 11.61 -13.72
C LYS A 6 13.60 12.54 -12.68
N LEU A 7 12.47 12.15 -12.04
CA LEU A 7 11.77 12.99 -11.07
C LEU A 7 12.44 12.99 -9.68
N ILE A 8 12.92 11.84 -9.21
CA ILE A 8 13.55 11.69 -7.88
C ILE A 8 14.67 12.70 -7.65
N PRO A 9 15.67 12.85 -8.56
CA PRO A 9 16.73 13.84 -8.34
C PRO A 9 16.26 15.29 -8.45
N VAL A 10 15.18 15.58 -9.19
CA VAL A 10 14.62 16.94 -9.31
C VAL A 10 13.92 17.34 -8.01
N PHE A 11 13.10 16.45 -7.47
CA PHE A 11 12.30 16.72 -6.27
C PHE A 11 13.08 16.49 -4.96
N HIS A 12 14.17 15.70 -5.00
CA HIS A 12 14.80 15.14 -3.80
C HIS A 12 13.76 14.39 -2.93
N PHE A 13 12.90 13.61 -3.59
CA PHE A 13 11.77 12.92 -2.99
C PHE A 13 11.53 11.62 -3.76
N ASN A 14 11.19 10.52 -3.07
CA ASN A 14 10.88 9.27 -3.76
C ASN A 14 9.56 9.38 -4.53
N ILE A 15 9.58 9.01 -5.81
CA ILE A 15 8.41 8.96 -6.68
C ILE A 15 8.22 7.52 -7.15
N PRO A 16 7.34 6.75 -6.50
CA PRO A 16 7.06 5.38 -6.90
C PRO A 16 6.43 5.29 -8.30
N GLN A 17 6.71 4.21 -9.01
CA GLN A 17 6.15 3.98 -10.36
C GLN A 17 4.63 3.99 -10.41
N ARG A 18 3.95 3.61 -9.32
CA ARG A 18 2.49 3.54 -9.22
C ARG A 18 1.82 4.90 -9.00
N TRP A 19 2.58 5.96 -8.71
CA TRP A 19 2.02 7.29 -8.49
C TRP A 19 1.57 7.94 -9.80
N SER A 20 0.49 8.72 -9.72
CA SER A 20 -0.11 9.35 -10.90
C SER A 20 0.87 10.26 -11.64
N ILE A 21 1.72 11.01 -10.93
CA ILE A 21 2.72 11.89 -11.54
C ILE A 21 3.77 11.14 -12.35
N ALA A 22 4.16 9.92 -11.94
CA ALA A 22 5.08 9.09 -12.70
C ALA A 22 4.49 8.68 -14.05
N HIS A 23 3.19 8.38 -14.07
CA HIS A 23 2.46 8.05 -15.30
C HIS A 23 2.30 9.28 -16.21
N LEU A 24 1.94 10.44 -15.66
CA LEU A 24 1.83 11.67 -16.43
C LEU A 24 3.19 12.04 -17.06
N TYR A 25 4.26 11.99 -16.27
CA TYR A 25 5.59 12.32 -16.79
C TYR A 25 6.07 11.30 -17.82
N GLN A 26 5.73 10.03 -17.66
CA GLN A 26 6.02 9.02 -18.69
C GLN A 26 5.27 9.30 -19.99
N ALA A 27 4.01 9.73 -19.95
CA ALA A 27 3.26 10.13 -21.14
C ALA A 27 3.90 11.35 -21.83
N ILE A 28 4.39 12.32 -21.05
CA ILE A 28 5.17 13.47 -21.56
C ILE A 28 6.44 12.98 -22.26
N LEU A 29 7.23 12.13 -21.62
CA LEU A 29 8.47 11.59 -22.19
C LEU A 29 8.23 10.78 -23.46
N SER A 30 7.11 10.09 -23.53
CA SER A 30 6.70 9.30 -24.70
C SER A 30 6.13 10.16 -25.85
N GLY A 31 5.95 11.46 -25.63
CA GLY A 31 5.41 12.38 -26.63
C GLY A 31 3.93 12.13 -26.98
N GLU A 32 3.12 11.67 -26.01
CA GLU A 32 1.71 11.37 -26.25
C GLU A 32 0.91 12.66 -26.54
N GLU A 33 0.23 12.70 -27.67
CA GLU A 33 -0.40 13.93 -28.19
C GLU A 33 -1.49 14.52 -27.28
N HIS A 34 -2.22 13.68 -26.54
CA HIS A 34 -3.30 14.10 -25.66
C HIS A 34 -2.83 14.90 -24.43
N VAL A 35 -1.55 14.81 -24.07
CA VAL A 35 -1.01 15.45 -22.85
C VAL A 35 -1.18 16.98 -22.90
N LYS A 36 -1.05 17.59 -24.07
CA LYS A 36 -1.24 19.06 -24.26
C LYS A 36 -2.66 19.54 -23.96
N ASP A 37 -3.64 18.63 -24.08
CA ASP A 37 -5.08 18.94 -23.97
C ASP A 37 -5.68 18.54 -22.60
N ILE A 38 -4.83 18.16 -21.62
CA ILE A 38 -5.29 17.77 -20.29
C ILE A 38 -5.88 18.99 -19.57
N ALA A 39 -7.17 18.91 -19.21
CA ALA A 39 -7.90 19.93 -18.47
C ALA A 39 -8.17 19.56 -17.00
N PHE A 40 -8.04 18.28 -16.65
CA PHE A 40 -8.19 17.79 -15.28
C PHE A 40 -7.49 16.44 -15.12
N PHE A 41 -6.67 16.33 -14.10
CA PHE A 41 -5.90 15.14 -13.78
C PHE A 41 -6.22 14.69 -12.36
N THR A 42 -6.77 13.50 -12.18
CA THR A 42 -7.22 12.98 -10.89
C THR A 42 -7.19 11.45 -10.88
N THR A 43 -7.38 10.86 -9.69
CA THR A 43 -7.57 9.42 -9.52
C THR A 43 -8.99 8.99 -9.91
N LEU A 44 -9.19 7.66 -9.99
CA LEU A 44 -10.54 7.12 -10.22
C LEU A 44 -11.51 7.53 -9.09
N ALA A 45 -11.05 7.57 -7.84
CA ALA A 45 -11.85 8.03 -6.70
C ALA A 45 -12.30 9.49 -6.89
N GLY A 46 -11.37 10.37 -7.25
CA GLY A 46 -11.68 11.77 -7.55
C GLY A 46 -12.62 11.95 -8.74
N TYR A 47 -12.45 11.15 -9.80
CA TYR A 47 -13.34 11.17 -10.96
C TYR A 47 -14.76 10.75 -10.60
N ILE A 48 -14.93 9.67 -9.85
CA ILE A 48 -16.25 9.20 -9.40
C ILE A 48 -16.90 10.24 -8.50
N HIS A 49 -16.13 10.79 -7.54
CA HIS A 49 -16.62 11.85 -6.67
C HIS A 49 -17.11 13.07 -7.47
N TRP A 50 -16.33 13.54 -8.45
CA TRP A 50 -16.72 14.63 -9.34
C TRP A 50 -18.02 14.33 -10.09
N LYS A 51 -18.20 13.10 -10.61
CA LYS A 51 -19.44 12.71 -11.30
C LYS A 51 -20.66 12.67 -10.38
N LEU A 52 -20.47 12.42 -9.10
CA LEU A 52 -21.55 12.31 -8.12
C LEU A 52 -21.89 13.67 -7.47
N SER A 53 -20.89 14.51 -7.24
CA SER A 53 -21.05 15.77 -6.49
C SER A 53 -20.92 17.04 -7.34
N GLY A 54 -20.27 16.95 -8.50
CA GLY A 54 -19.86 18.11 -9.31
C GLY A 54 -18.55 18.75 -8.83
N GLU A 55 -18.02 18.35 -7.65
CA GLU A 55 -16.83 18.93 -7.06
C GLU A 55 -15.56 18.19 -7.49
N LYS A 56 -14.54 18.97 -7.92
CA LYS A 56 -13.20 18.46 -8.31
C LYS A 56 -12.25 18.48 -7.12
N VAL A 57 -12.47 17.60 -6.17
CA VAL A 57 -11.72 17.51 -4.92
C VAL A 57 -11.16 16.11 -4.69
N LEU A 58 -10.18 16.01 -3.82
CA LEU A 58 -9.57 14.75 -3.41
C LEU A 58 -9.17 14.82 -1.94
N GLY A 59 -9.31 13.74 -1.20
CA GLY A 59 -8.79 13.63 0.15
C GLY A 59 -7.26 13.65 0.16
N ILE A 60 -6.68 14.24 1.18
CA ILE A 60 -5.22 14.46 1.26
C ILE A 60 -4.43 13.15 1.25
N GLY A 61 -4.96 12.07 1.83
CA GLY A 61 -4.33 10.75 1.81
C GLY A 61 -4.27 10.15 0.41
N GLU A 62 -5.35 10.28 -0.37
CA GLU A 62 -5.39 9.87 -1.78
C GLU A 62 -4.53 10.79 -2.66
N ALA A 63 -4.57 12.10 -2.42
CA ALA A 63 -3.76 13.09 -3.12
C ALA A 63 -2.25 12.84 -2.95
N ALA A 64 -1.82 12.37 -1.79
CA ALA A 64 -0.44 11.99 -1.51
C ALA A 64 0.08 10.85 -2.42
N GLY A 65 -0.80 10.03 -2.99
CA GLY A 65 -0.46 9.03 -4.01
C GLY A 65 -0.44 9.59 -5.45
N MET A 66 -0.84 10.83 -5.65
CA MET A 66 -0.74 11.50 -6.95
C MET A 66 0.54 12.30 -7.08
N PHE A 67 0.83 13.14 -6.07
CA PHE A 67 1.93 14.08 -6.04
C PHE A 67 2.33 14.38 -4.58
N PRO A 68 3.59 14.77 -4.29
CA PRO A 68 4.03 15.09 -2.95
C PRO A 68 3.17 16.14 -2.25
N ILE A 69 2.90 15.92 -0.97
CA ILE A 69 2.13 16.81 -0.09
C ILE A 69 3.07 17.55 0.86
N ASP A 70 2.85 18.85 1.02
CA ASP A 70 3.36 19.63 2.14
C ASP A 70 2.35 19.61 3.30
N SER A 71 2.63 18.81 4.31
CA SER A 71 1.76 18.68 5.50
C SER A 71 1.65 19.96 6.34
N THR A 72 2.48 20.98 6.09
CA THR A 72 2.38 22.26 6.80
C THR A 72 1.27 23.15 6.25
N ILE A 73 0.98 23.05 4.97
CA ILE A 73 -0.08 23.78 4.29
C ILE A 73 -1.27 22.90 3.91
N MET A 74 -1.18 21.59 4.15
CA MET A 74 -2.22 20.58 3.82
C MET A 74 -2.63 20.59 2.34
N ASP A 75 -1.65 20.77 1.44
CA ASP A 75 -1.84 20.81 -0.01
C ASP A 75 -0.59 20.23 -0.72
N PHE A 76 -0.63 20.14 -2.03
CA PHE A 76 0.52 19.76 -2.83
C PHE A 76 1.73 20.68 -2.61
N ASP A 77 2.93 20.09 -2.60
CA ASP A 77 4.17 20.84 -2.42
C ASP A 77 4.41 21.82 -3.58
N GLN A 78 4.29 23.12 -3.30
CA GLN A 78 4.36 24.17 -4.32
C GLN A 78 5.74 24.22 -5.00
N LYS A 79 6.82 23.98 -4.26
CA LYS A 79 8.16 23.97 -4.84
C LYS A 79 8.31 22.86 -5.87
N MET A 80 7.80 21.67 -5.56
CA MET A 80 7.85 20.53 -6.48
C MET A 80 6.90 20.70 -7.67
N LEU A 81 5.74 21.37 -7.48
CA LEU A 81 4.88 21.77 -8.60
C LEU A 81 5.62 22.68 -9.58
N ASP A 82 6.30 23.74 -9.08
CA ASP A 82 7.06 24.64 -9.91
C ASP A 82 8.22 23.92 -10.62
N GLN A 83 8.90 23.02 -9.93
CA GLN A 83 9.95 22.18 -10.52
C GLN A 83 9.43 21.26 -11.63
N PHE A 84 8.22 20.71 -11.47
CA PHE A 84 7.59 19.88 -12.52
C PHE A 84 7.24 20.71 -13.75
N ASP A 85 6.69 21.92 -13.54
CA ASP A 85 6.34 22.82 -14.62
C ASP A 85 7.54 23.24 -15.47
N ASP A 86 8.73 23.26 -14.89
CA ASP A 86 9.99 23.53 -15.61
C ASP A 86 10.44 22.34 -16.53
N LEU A 87 9.85 21.17 -16.36
CA LEU A 87 10.20 19.98 -17.15
C LEU A 87 9.45 19.87 -18.48
N HIS A 88 8.47 20.76 -18.74
CA HIS A 88 7.67 20.73 -19.96
C HIS A 88 7.36 22.16 -20.47
N HIS A 89 6.76 22.23 -21.67
CA HIS A 89 6.43 23.51 -22.32
C HIS A 89 4.95 23.58 -22.73
N PHE A 90 4.06 22.88 -21.99
CA PHE A 90 2.62 22.97 -22.22
C PHE A 90 2.05 24.28 -21.67
N ASP A 91 0.90 24.73 -22.20
CA ASP A 91 0.22 25.94 -21.75
C ASP A 91 -0.41 25.82 -20.36
N TRP A 92 -0.65 24.56 -19.89
CA TRP A 92 -1.17 24.33 -18.54
C TRP A 92 -0.04 24.21 -17.51
N LYS A 93 -0.37 24.60 -16.28
CA LYS A 93 0.46 24.34 -15.11
C LYS A 93 -0.10 23.14 -14.33
N LEU A 94 0.77 22.35 -13.70
CA LEU A 94 0.34 21.15 -13.00
C LEU A 94 -0.73 21.47 -11.94
N ARG A 95 -0.56 22.56 -11.20
CA ARG A 95 -1.55 23.01 -10.20
C ARG A 95 -2.93 23.24 -10.77
N ASP A 96 -3.04 23.74 -11.99
CA ASP A 96 -4.32 24.09 -12.62
C ASP A 96 -5.14 22.88 -13.04
N ILE A 97 -4.49 21.75 -13.29
CA ILE A 97 -5.13 20.50 -13.68
C ILE A 97 -5.35 19.52 -12.53
N LEU A 98 -4.72 19.74 -11.36
CA LEU A 98 -4.90 18.91 -10.17
C LEU A 98 -6.20 19.25 -9.41
N PRO A 99 -6.76 18.29 -8.65
CA PRO A 99 -7.90 18.54 -7.78
C PRO A 99 -7.54 19.47 -6.61
N LYS A 100 -8.54 20.08 -6.00
CA LYS A 100 -8.38 20.70 -4.67
C LYS A 100 -8.22 19.62 -3.63
N VAL A 101 -7.23 19.77 -2.75
CA VAL A 101 -6.99 18.86 -1.62
C VAL A 101 -7.86 19.25 -0.44
N LEU A 102 -8.44 18.26 0.22
CA LEU A 102 -9.25 18.41 1.44
C LEU A 102 -8.78 17.41 2.50
N VAL A 103 -8.82 17.81 3.76
CA VAL A 103 -8.56 16.89 4.87
C VAL A 103 -9.83 16.20 5.34
N ALA A 104 -9.70 15.05 6.00
CA ALA A 104 -10.83 14.32 6.56
C ALA A 104 -11.66 15.19 7.50
N GLY A 105 -12.98 15.18 7.32
CA GLY A 105 -13.93 16.00 8.07
C GLY A 105 -14.34 17.30 7.39
N GLU A 106 -13.64 17.73 6.35
CA GLU A 106 -14.09 18.85 5.51
C GLU A 106 -15.23 18.42 4.58
N SER A 107 -16.05 19.38 4.18
CA SER A 107 -17.14 19.14 3.22
C SER A 107 -16.57 19.02 1.81
N ALA A 108 -16.90 17.92 1.14
CA ALA A 108 -16.60 17.70 -0.28
C ALA A 108 -17.85 17.87 -1.18
N GLY A 109 -18.80 18.70 -0.76
CA GLY A 109 -20.02 18.94 -1.47
C GLY A 109 -21.15 17.99 -1.06
N VAL A 110 -22.14 17.87 -1.92
CA VAL A 110 -23.32 17.02 -1.72
C VAL A 110 -23.61 16.19 -2.97
N LEU A 111 -24.28 15.08 -2.79
CA LEU A 111 -24.77 14.26 -3.92
C LEU A 111 -25.74 15.09 -4.78
N THR A 112 -25.43 15.23 -6.05
CA THR A 112 -26.29 15.95 -7.01
C THR A 112 -27.51 15.10 -7.44
N ALA A 113 -28.48 15.71 -8.10
CA ALA A 113 -29.62 14.98 -8.69
C ALA A 113 -29.16 13.98 -9.78
N GLU A 114 -28.18 14.39 -10.60
CA GLU A 114 -27.55 13.55 -11.61
C GLU A 114 -26.77 12.40 -10.97
N GLY A 115 -26.02 12.68 -9.90
CA GLY A 115 -25.28 11.66 -9.14
C GLY A 115 -26.21 10.65 -8.48
N ALA A 116 -27.29 11.11 -7.86
CA ALA A 116 -28.30 10.25 -7.27
C ALA A 116 -28.95 9.32 -8.31
N LYS A 117 -29.33 9.86 -9.49
CA LYS A 117 -29.87 9.09 -10.59
C LYS A 117 -28.89 8.08 -11.19
N LEU A 118 -27.60 8.41 -11.21
CA LEU A 118 -26.55 7.52 -11.71
C LEU A 118 -26.40 6.29 -10.79
N LEU A 119 -26.50 6.49 -9.47
CA LEU A 119 -26.37 5.40 -8.47
C LEU A 119 -27.65 4.60 -8.33
N ASP A 120 -28.81 5.27 -8.39
CA ASP A 120 -30.12 4.66 -8.19
C ASP A 120 -31.14 5.17 -9.22
N PRO A 121 -31.28 4.45 -10.36
CA PRO A 121 -32.27 4.77 -11.36
C PRO A 121 -33.72 4.67 -10.88
N THR A 122 -33.98 4.01 -9.74
CA THR A 122 -35.35 3.86 -9.18
C THR A 122 -35.86 5.15 -8.52
N GLY A 123 -34.93 6.08 -8.20
CA GLY A 123 -35.27 7.37 -7.57
C GLY A 123 -35.51 7.31 -6.06
N THR A 124 -35.16 6.20 -5.40
CA THR A 124 -35.22 6.08 -3.94
C THR A 124 -34.15 6.94 -3.27
N LEU A 125 -32.92 6.94 -3.84
CA LEU A 125 -31.82 7.78 -3.38
C LEU A 125 -32.07 9.24 -3.77
N GLN A 126 -32.14 10.11 -2.78
CA GLN A 126 -32.39 11.54 -2.97
C GLN A 126 -31.08 12.36 -3.03
N PRO A 127 -31.03 13.46 -3.77
CA PRO A 127 -29.90 14.39 -3.76
C PRO A 127 -29.76 15.11 -2.42
N GLY A 128 -28.63 15.78 -2.19
CA GLY A 128 -28.37 16.56 -0.99
C GLY A 128 -27.67 15.79 0.13
N VAL A 129 -27.37 14.50 -0.05
CA VAL A 129 -26.56 13.72 0.92
C VAL A 129 -25.15 14.33 1.00
N PRO A 130 -24.67 14.73 2.21
CA PRO A 130 -23.30 15.24 2.36
C PRO A 130 -22.25 14.22 1.92
N MET A 131 -21.20 14.68 1.24
CA MET A 131 -20.11 13.85 0.77
C MET A 131 -18.80 14.23 1.48
N CYS A 132 -18.07 13.20 1.87
CA CYS A 132 -16.71 13.32 2.44
C CYS A 132 -15.68 13.45 1.30
N PRO A 133 -14.48 13.99 1.57
CA PRO A 133 -13.35 13.90 0.64
C PRO A 133 -13.10 12.43 0.26
N PRO A 134 -12.95 12.12 -1.04
CA PRO A 134 -12.67 10.76 -1.47
C PRO A 134 -11.25 10.35 -1.06
N GLU A 135 -11.13 9.22 -0.37
CA GLU A 135 -9.88 8.68 0.16
C GLU A 135 -9.62 7.26 -0.33
N GLY A 136 -8.34 6.88 -0.40
CA GLY A 136 -7.93 5.53 -0.70
C GLY A 136 -8.07 4.56 0.47
N ASP A 137 -7.98 3.25 0.16
CA ASP A 137 -8.11 2.17 1.14
C ASP A 137 -6.97 2.16 2.18
N ALA A 138 -5.78 2.60 1.83
CA ALA A 138 -4.63 2.67 2.74
C ALA A 138 -4.89 3.68 3.88
N GLY A 139 -5.29 4.92 3.55
CA GLY A 139 -5.61 5.94 4.54
C GLY A 139 -6.83 5.59 5.38
N THR A 140 -7.91 5.10 4.77
CA THR A 140 -9.10 4.64 5.49
C THR A 140 -8.81 3.42 6.36
N GLY A 141 -7.87 2.55 5.96
CA GLY A 141 -7.37 1.44 6.77
C GLY A 141 -6.66 1.92 8.05
N MET A 142 -5.91 3.03 7.99
CA MET A 142 -5.32 3.64 9.18
C MET A 142 -6.40 4.16 10.15
N VAL A 143 -7.46 4.78 9.64
CA VAL A 143 -8.61 5.21 10.45
C VAL A 143 -9.30 4.00 11.09
N ALA A 144 -9.60 2.97 10.30
CA ALA A 144 -10.27 1.76 10.76
C ALA A 144 -9.50 1.01 11.87
N THR A 145 -8.17 1.10 11.85
CA THR A 145 -7.29 0.49 12.85
C THR A 145 -6.89 1.44 13.99
N ASN A 146 -7.41 2.67 13.99
CA ASN A 146 -7.03 3.73 14.94
C ASN A 146 -5.51 3.99 14.98
N SER A 147 -4.88 4.05 13.80
CA SER A 147 -3.43 4.17 13.63
C SER A 147 -3.03 5.50 12.97
N VAL A 148 -3.74 6.59 13.28
CA VAL A 148 -3.53 7.93 12.68
C VAL A 148 -2.75 8.87 13.59
N ALA A 149 -2.46 8.47 14.82
CA ALA A 149 -1.65 9.26 15.76
C ALA A 149 -0.15 9.11 15.44
N VAL A 150 0.62 10.16 15.74
CA VAL A 150 2.09 10.13 15.63
C VAL A 150 2.65 8.92 16.40
N ARG A 151 3.66 8.27 15.85
CA ARG A 151 4.34 7.07 16.37
C ARG A 151 3.45 5.82 16.42
N THR A 152 2.30 5.85 15.78
CA THR A 152 1.49 4.65 15.54
C THR A 152 1.51 4.28 14.07
N GLY A 153 1.07 3.09 13.77
CA GLY A 153 0.96 2.64 12.40
C GLY A 153 0.11 1.39 12.24
N ASN A 154 -0.08 0.97 11.00
CA ASN A 154 -0.73 -0.29 10.71
C ASN A 154 0.08 -1.12 9.71
N VAL A 155 -0.20 -2.41 9.70
CA VAL A 155 0.29 -3.37 8.72
C VAL A 155 -0.90 -4.02 8.05
N SER A 156 -1.03 -3.83 6.75
CA SER A 156 -1.98 -4.55 5.91
C SER A 156 -1.28 -5.73 5.26
N ALA A 157 -1.73 -6.95 5.55
CA ALA A 157 -1.12 -8.18 5.04
C ALA A 157 -2.16 -9.05 4.31
N GLY A 158 -2.11 -8.97 3.00
CA GLY A 158 -2.92 -9.71 2.04
C GLY A 158 -2.05 -10.38 0.97
N THR A 159 -2.40 -10.24 -0.29
CA THR A 159 -1.57 -10.66 -1.44
C THR A 159 -0.21 -9.99 -1.40
N SER A 160 -0.20 -8.66 -1.23
CA SER A 160 0.95 -7.84 -0.87
C SER A 160 0.94 -7.52 0.63
N ILE A 161 2.02 -6.92 1.12
CA ILE A 161 2.11 -6.43 2.49
C ILE A 161 2.66 -5.01 2.49
N PHE A 162 2.07 -4.14 3.30
CA PHE A 162 2.63 -2.83 3.55
C PHE A 162 2.46 -2.41 5.00
N ALA A 163 3.41 -1.63 5.48
CA ALA A 163 3.35 -0.96 6.78
C ALA A 163 3.28 0.54 6.57
N MET A 164 2.44 1.22 7.31
CA MET A 164 2.30 2.67 7.33
C MET A 164 2.58 3.17 8.74
N VAL A 165 3.55 4.07 8.89
CA VAL A 165 3.97 4.62 10.19
C VAL A 165 3.83 6.12 10.16
N VAL A 166 3.06 6.70 11.09
CA VAL A 166 2.89 8.15 11.23
C VAL A 166 4.14 8.74 11.87
N LEU A 167 4.82 9.60 11.14
CA LEU A 167 6.10 10.17 11.53
C LEU A 167 5.95 11.34 12.51
N GLU A 168 6.84 11.40 13.48
CA GLU A 168 7.01 12.55 14.37
C GLU A 168 7.88 13.65 13.74
N LYS A 169 8.81 13.26 12.87
CA LYS A 169 9.78 14.12 12.19
C LYS A 169 9.94 13.72 10.74
N ALA A 170 10.33 14.66 9.89
CA ALA A 170 10.72 14.35 8.52
C ALA A 170 11.89 13.37 8.49
N MET A 171 11.94 12.52 7.47
CA MET A 171 13.07 11.63 7.22
C MET A 171 14.33 12.44 6.85
N GLN A 172 15.50 11.92 7.22
CA GLN A 172 16.78 12.58 7.00
C GLN A 172 17.28 12.41 5.56
N LYS A 173 16.91 11.32 4.92
CA LYS A 173 17.33 10.94 3.57
C LYS A 173 16.15 10.54 2.71
N VAL A 174 16.36 10.55 1.41
CA VAL A 174 15.44 9.91 0.44
C VAL A 174 15.81 8.44 0.34
N HIS A 175 14.85 7.56 0.57
CA HIS A 175 14.96 6.13 0.39
C HIS A 175 13.97 5.70 -0.68
N GLU A 176 14.43 5.00 -1.72
CA GLU A 176 13.57 4.53 -2.80
C GLU A 176 12.64 3.39 -2.34
N GLU A 177 12.97 2.74 -1.23
CA GLU A 177 12.19 1.69 -0.57
C GLU A 177 11.02 2.23 0.27
N ILE A 178 10.99 3.55 0.53
CA ILE A 178 10.01 4.19 1.40
C ILE A 178 9.19 5.21 0.62
N ASP A 179 7.88 5.03 0.63
CA ASP A 179 6.97 6.00 0.04
C ASP A 179 6.46 6.96 1.10
N MET A 180 6.57 8.24 0.82
CA MET A 180 6.07 9.28 1.72
C MET A 180 4.66 9.67 1.31
N VAL A 181 3.69 9.31 2.13
CA VAL A 181 2.26 9.63 1.96
C VAL A 181 1.73 10.37 3.19
N THR A 182 0.42 10.52 3.30
CA THR A 182 -0.19 11.15 4.49
C THR A 182 -1.32 10.31 5.06
N THR A 183 -1.65 10.56 6.32
CA THR A 183 -2.93 10.15 6.88
C THR A 183 -4.06 10.99 6.28
N PRO A 184 -5.34 10.58 6.38
CA PRO A 184 -6.48 11.39 5.93
C PRO A 184 -6.62 12.77 6.60
N ASN A 185 -5.93 13.00 7.72
CA ASN A 185 -5.84 14.31 8.38
C ASN A 185 -4.52 15.05 8.12
N GLY A 186 -3.72 14.58 7.14
CA GLY A 186 -2.56 15.29 6.61
C GLY A 186 -1.24 15.06 7.36
N MET A 187 -1.19 14.16 8.36
CA MET A 187 0.07 13.84 9.04
C MET A 187 1.00 13.02 8.11
N PRO A 188 2.32 13.29 8.10
CA PRO A 188 3.25 12.56 7.25
C PRO A 188 3.35 11.09 7.67
N VAL A 189 3.35 10.21 6.68
CA VAL A 189 3.43 8.76 6.85
C VAL A 189 4.53 8.19 5.98
N ALA A 190 5.40 7.38 6.59
CA ALA A 190 6.31 6.52 5.85
C ALA A 190 5.62 5.18 5.56
N MET A 191 5.55 4.79 4.29
CA MET A 191 4.99 3.53 3.87
C MET A 191 6.08 2.63 3.28
N VAL A 192 6.21 1.44 3.86
CA VAL A 192 6.98 0.32 3.29
C VAL A 192 6.01 -0.56 2.54
N HIS A 193 6.20 -0.77 1.26
CA HIS A 193 5.33 -1.63 0.44
C HIS A 193 6.14 -2.77 -0.19
N CYS A 194 5.65 -4.02 -0.03
CA CYS A 194 6.20 -5.21 -0.62
C CYS A 194 5.14 -5.96 -1.43
N ASN A 195 5.51 -6.40 -2.62
CA ASN A 195 4.59 -7.06 -3.55
C ASN A 195 4.19 -8.47 -3.09
N ASN A 196 5.05 -9.14 -2.32
CA ASN A 196 4.89 -10.54 -1.99
C ASN A 196 4.59 -10.75 -0.51
N CYS A 197 3.45 -11.40 -0.20
CA CYS A 197 3.09 -11.81 1.15
C CYS A 197 2.41 -13.17 1.14
N THR A 198 1.07 -13.24 0.99
CA THR A 198 0.33 -14.51 1.15
C THR A 198 0.12 -15.30 -0.13
N SER A 199 0.53 -14.80 -1.31
CA SER A 199 0.26 -15.49 -2.58
C SER A 199 0.87 -16.89 -2.63
N ASP A 200 2.13 -17.03 -2.20
CA ASP A 200 2.80 -18.33 -2.14
C ASP A 200 2.22 -19.22 -1.04
N LEU A 201 1.89 -18.67 0.13
CA LEU A 201 1.17 -19.37 1.19
C LEU A 201 -0.17 -19.94 0.67
N ASN A 202 -0.91 -19.18 -0.12
CA ASN A 202 -2.18 -19.62 -0.69
C ASN A 202 -1.99 -20.82 -1.64
N ALA A 203 -0.92 -20.81 -2.44
CA ALA A 203 -0.60 -21.93 -3.33
C ALA A 203 -0.33 -23.21 -2.53
N TRP A 204 0.45 -23.13 -1.45
CA TRP A 204 0.72 -24.27 -0.58
C TRP A 204 -0.51 -24.77 0.17
N VAL A 205 -1.34 -23.86 0.69
CA VAL A 205 -2.61 -24.26 1.34
C VAL A 205 -3.52 -24.98 0.36
N ASN A 206 -3.62 -24.51 -0.89
CA ASN A 206 -4.39 -25.20 -1.92
C ASN A 206 -3.82 -26.60 -2.21
N LEU A 207 -2.50 -26.72 -2.34
CA LEU A 207 -1.84 -28.02 -2.56
C LEU A 207 -2.10 -29.00 -1.41
N PHE A 208 -2.05 -28.55 -0.15
CA PHE A 208 -2.42 -29.40 1.00
C PHE A 208 -3.90 -29.76 0.99
N GLY A 209 -4.79 -28.87 0.52
CA GLY A 209 -6.20 -29.18 0.32
C GLY A 209 -6.40 -30.30 -0.71
N GLU A 210 -5.77 -30.20 -1.87
CA GLU A 210 -5.79 -31.25 -2.90
C GLU A 210 -5.25 -32.60 -2.36
N CYS A 211 -4.20 -32.52 -1.54
CA CYS A 211 -3.64 -33.72 -0.90
C CYS A 211 -4.69 -34.40 0.00
N THR A 212 -5.39 -33.66 0.87
CA THR A 212 -6.42 -34.23 1.75
C THR A 212 -7.60 -34.76 0.97
N GLU A 213 -8.03 -34.08 -0.08
CA GLU A 213 -9.11 -34.56 -0.97
C GLU A 213 -8.75 -35.86 -1.68
N SER A 214 -7.47 -36.04 -2.06
CA SER A 214 -6.98 -37.28 -2.68
C SER A 214 -7.09 -38.50 -1.74
N PHE A 215 -7.14 -38.28 -0.43
CA PHE A 215 -7.39 -39.30 0.58
C PHE A 215 -8.89 -39.41 0.97
N GLY A 216 -9.77 -38.69 0.23
CA GLY A 216 -11.22 -38.70 0.50
C GLY A 216 -11.64 -37.79 1.66
N VAL A 217 -10.75 -36.96 2.16
CA VAL A 217 -11.03 -36.01 3.27
C VAL A 217 -11.21 -34.61 2.70
N LYS A 218 -12.43 -34.09 2.77
CA LYS A 218 -12.71 -32.69 2.39
C LYS A 218 -12.66 -31.80 3.62
N VAL A 219 -11.75 -30.83 3.61
CA VAL A 219 -11.57 -29.84 4.69
C VAL A 219 -12.04 -28.48 4.20
N ASP A 220 -12.76 -27.73 5.05
CA ASP A 220 -13.06 -26.33 4.76
C ASP A 220 -11.79 -25.51 4.64
N LYS A 221 -11.76 -24.58 3.68
CA LYS A 221 -10.56 -23.81 3.37
C LYS A 221 -10.08 -22.95 4.56
N ASN A 222 -10.98 -22.33 5.31
CA ASN A 222 -10.62 -21.50 6.48
C ASN A 222 -10.11 -22.39 7.62
N GLU A 223 -10.68 -23.58 7.79
CA GLU A 223 -10.17 -24.57 8.75
C GLU A 223 -8.76 -25.01 8.37
N LEU A 224 -8.52 -25.30 7.10
CA LEU A 224 -7.20 -25.70 6.59
C LEU A 224 -6.15 -24.60 6.86
N TYR A 225 -6.44 -23.32 6.58
CA TYR A 225 -5.59 -22.21 6.96
C TYR A 225 -5.31 -22.21 8.47
N SER A 226 -6.35 -22.34 9.28
CA SER A 226 -6.22 -22.30 10.73
C SER A 226 -5.33 -23.42 11.27
N VAL A 227 -5.48 -24.63 10.76
CA VAL A 227 -4.68 -25.80 11.15
C VAL A 227 -3.22 -25.60 10.74
N LEU A 228 -2.95 -25.26 9.49
CA LEU A 228 -1.61 -25.10 8.94
C LEU A 228 -0.87 -23.94 9.62
N TYR A 229 -1.53 -22.82 9.83
CA TYR A 229 -0.93 -21.65 10.50
C TYR A 229 -0.60 -21.94 11.97
N ARG A 230 -1.50 -22.59 12.71
CA ARG A 230 -1.23 -23.01 14.10
C ARG A 230 -0.09 -24.03 14.15
N LYS A 231 -0.02 -24.95 13.19
CA LYS A 231 1.06 -25.92 13.11
C LYS A 231 2.44 -25.27 12.99
N ALA A 232 2.53 -24.13 12.29
CA ALA A 232 3.77 -23.36 12.21
C ALA A 232 4.32 -22.90 13.59
N LEU A 233 3.46 -22.71 14.58
CA LEU A 233 3.91 -22.31 15.94
C LEU A 233 4.67 -23.41 16.67
N GLU A 234 4.54 -24.67 16.26
CA GLU A 234 5.26 -25.81 16.81
C GLU A 234 6.67 -25.98 16.19
N GLY A 235 6.95 -25.29 15.08
CA GLY A 235 8.23 -25.35 14.39
C GLY A 235 9.38 -24.76 15.22
N ALA A 236 10.60 -25.17 14.91
CA ALA A 236 11.81 -24.59 15.47
C ALA A 236 11.98 -23.12 15.09
N ALA A 237 12.69 -22.33 15.91
CA ALA A 237 12.88 -20.90 15.67
C ALA A 237 13.62 -20.61 14.35
N ASP A 238 14.54 -21.48 13.98
CA ASP A 238 15.30 -21.46 12.72
C ASP A 238 14.64 -22.23 11.58
N CYS A 239 13.37 -22.62 11.77
CA CYS A 239 12.62 -23.47 10.82
C CYS A 239 13.29 -24.82 10.52
N GLY A 240 14.14 -25.32 11.41
CA GLY A 240 14.80 -26.61 11.26
C GLY A 240 15.66 -26.76 9.99
N GLY A 241 16.27 -25.68 9.51
CA GLY A 241 17.08 -25.66 8.30
C GLY A 241 16.27 -25.59 6.98
N VAL A 242 14.98 -25.24 7.06
CA VAL A 242 14.10 -24.99 5.90
C VAL A 242 14.02 -23.50 5.63
N THR A 243 14.31 -23.07 4.41
CA THR A 243 14.19 -21.67 3.96
C THR A 243 13.20 -21.57 2.82
N ALA A 244 12.24 -20.65 2.92
CA ALA A 244 11.28 -20.32 1.87
C ALA A 244 11.56 -18.93 1.29
N TYR A 245 11.38 -18.79 -0.01
CA TYR A 245 11.37 -17.53 -0.75
C TYR A 245 10.03 -17.39 -1.43
N ASN A 246 9.23 -16.43 -1.00
CA ASN A 246 7.84 -16.25 -1.44
C ASN A 246 7.69 -15.29 -2.64
N TYR A 247 8.75 -15.02 -3.37
CA TYR A 247 8.72 -14.11 -4.51
C TYR A 247 7.86 -14.65 -5.66
N PHE A 248 6.56 -14.41 -5.56
CA PHE A 248 5.59 -14.78 -6.59
C PHE A 248 5.60 -13.80 -7.76
N SER A 249 5.97 -12.54 -7.50
CA SER A 249 6.21 -11.48 -8.47
C SER A 249 7.56 -10.81 -8.19
N GLY A 250 7.94 -9.83 -9.01
CA GLY A 250 9.07 -8.95 -8.71
C GLY A 250 8.89 -8.25 -7.35
N GLU A 251 10.00 -7.90 -6.72
CA GLU A 251 10.02 -7.27 -5.39
C GLU A 251 10.97 -6.06 -5.38
N PRO A 252 10.42 -4.84 -5.51
CA PRO A 252 11.25 -3.63 -5.60
C PRO A 252 12.19 -3.44 -4.41
N ILE A 253 11.73 -3.76 -3.20
CA ILE A 253 12.53 -3.58 -1.97
C ILE A 253 13.80 -4.45 -1.94
N THR A 254 13.86 -5.51 -2.75
CA THR A 254 15.05 -6.36 -2.93
C THR A 254 15.67 -6.26 -4.31
N GLY A 255 15.19 -5.35 -5.16
CA GLY A 255 15.71 -5.12 -6.50
C GLY A 255 15.47 -6.27 -7.50
N LEU A 256 14.42 -7.06 -7.30
CA LEU A 256 14.07 -8.18 -8.17
C LEU A 256 12.95 -7.82 -9.14
N ASP A 257 13.21 -7.92 -10.45
CA ASP A 257 12.24 -7.61 -11.51
C ASP A 257 11.17 -8.70 -11.69
N ALA A 258 11.51 -9.96 -11.38
CA ALA A 258 10.63 -11.11 -11.58
C ALA A 258 10.69 -12.06 -10.39
N GLY A 259 9.55 -12.65 -10.05
CA GLY A 259 9.43 -13.61 -8.96
C GLY A 259 9.72 -15.05 -9.39
N ARG A 260 10.23 -15.83 -8.44
CA ARG A 260 10.31 -17.30 -8.52
C ARG A 260 10.28 -17.86 -7.11
N PRO A 261 9.11 -18.34 -6.63
CA PRO A 261 9.02 -18.99 -5.33
C PRO A 261 9.91 -20.22 -5.26
N MET A 262 10.60 -20.39 -4.13
CA MET A 262 11.49 -21.52 -3.89
C MET A 262 11.41 -21.99 -2.46
N VAL A 263 11.61 -23.29 -2.25
CA VAL A 263 11.91 -23.87 -0.94
C VAL A 263 13.23 -24.59 -1.00
N VAL A 264 14.12 -24.24 -0.09
CA VAL A 264 15.46 -24.81 -0.01
C VAL A 264 15.65 -25.38 1.39
N ARG A 265 16.33 -26.52 1.49
CA ARG A 265 16.67 -27.13 2.77
C ARG A 265 18.05 -27.77 2.70
N THR A 266 18.71 -27.89 3.86
CA THR A 266 19.93 -28.66 3.99
C THR A 266 19.60 -30.17 4.02
N PRO A 267 20.55 -31.06 3.68
CA PRO A 267 20.29 -32.51 3.73
C PRO A 267 19.91 -33.03 5.11
N ASP A 268 20.35 -32.37 6.17
CA ASP A 268 20.11 -32.67 7.58
C ASP A 268 18.95 -31.86 8.21
N ALA A 269 18.19 -31.12 7.39
CA ALA A 269 17.07 -30.32 7.87
C ALA A 269 16.01 -31.20 8.54
N ASP A 270 15.45 -30.74 9.65
CA ASP A 270 14.23 -31.29 10.25
C ASP A 270 13.00 -30.86 9.41
N PHE A 271 12.77 -31.58 8.30
CA PHE A 271 11.75 -31.27 7.33
C PHE A 271 10.37 -31.76 7.76
N THR A 272 9.75 -31.01 8.65
CA THR A 272 8.41 -31.26 9.18
C THR A 272 7.40 -30.24 8.65
N LEU A 273 6.10 -30.56 8.71
CA LEU A 273 5.04 -29.62 8.34
C LEU A 273 5.11 -28.33 9.18
N ALA A 274 5.47 -28.44 10.45
CA ALA A 274 5.62 -27.30 11.35
C ALA A 274 6.73 -26.34 10.88
N ASN A 275 7.91 -26.86 10.59
CA ASN A 275 9.06 -26.10 10.12
C ASN A 275 8.82 -25.53 8.72
N PHE A 276 8.22 -26.30 7.82
CA PHE A 276 7.83 -25.85 6.51
C PHE A 276 6.85 -24.67 6.56
N MET A 277 5.76 -24.78 7.30
CA MET A 277 4.79 -23.70 7.42
C MET A 277 5.35 -22.47 8.13
N ARG A 278 6.23 -22.65 9.12
CA ARG A 278 6.89 -21.55 9.80
C ARG A 278 7.81 -20.78 8.86
N SER A 279 8.58 -21.45 8.02
CA SER A 279 9.46 -20.80 7.04
C SER A 279 8.67 -19.97 6.03
N HIS A 280 7.51 -20.44 5.59
CA HIS A 280 6.63 -19.69 4.70
C HIS A 280 5.97 -18.49 5.37
N LEU A 281 5.57 -18.60 6.65
CA LEU A 281 5.03 -17.46 7.40
C LEU A 281 6.10 -16.38 7.64
N TYR A 282 7.34 -16.76 7.93
CA TYR A 282 8.45 -15.81 8.06
C TYR A 282 8.79 -15.16 6.72
N SER A 283 8.84 -15.94 5.64
CA SER A 283 9.09 -15.42 4.29
C SER A 283 8.05 -14.37 3.89
N ALA A 284 6.77 -14.57 4.26
CA ALA A 284 5.70 -13.64 3.95
C ALA A 284 5.87 -12.23 4.56
N VAL A 285 6.67 -12.10 5.62
CA VAL A 285 6.92 -10.81 6.30
C VAL A 285 8.39 -10.34 6.21
N ALA A 286 9.27 -11.16 5.65
CA ALA A 286 10.71 -10.89 5.65
C ALA A 286 11.09 -9.63 4.84
N THR A 287 10.45 -9.41 3.70
CA THR A 287 10.70 -8.22 2.87
C THR A 287 10.23 -6.94 3.55
N LEU A 288 9.10 -6.99 4.27
CA LEU A 288 8.62 -5.86 5.06
C LEU A 288 9.66 -5.45 6.12
N LYS A 289 10.31 -6.43 6.77
CA LYS A 289 11.36 -6.13 7.74
C LYS A 289 12.51 -5.32 7.15
N ILE A 290 12.90 -5.56 5.91
CA ILE A 290 13.99 -4.81 5.26
C ILE A 290 13.65 -3.31 5.24
N GLY A 291 12.47 -2.94 4.77
CA GLY A 291 12.04 -1.55 4.77
C GLY A 291 11.80 -0.98 6.17
N MET A 292 11.26 -1.79 7.08
CA MET A 292 11.10 -1.34 8.47
C MET A 292 12.44 -1.13 9.17
N ASP A 293 13.47 -1.90 8.85
CA ASP A 293 14.82 -1.68 9.38
C ASP A 293 15.41 -0.33 8.92
N ILE A 294 15.10 0.14 7.70
CA ILE A 294 15.45 1.49 7.26
C ILE A 294 14.81 2.51 8.20
N LEU A 295 13.51 2.42 8.46
CA LEU A 295 12.82 3.35 9.34
C LEU A 295 13.34 3.31 10.78
N LEU A 296 13.48 2.11 11.35
CA LEU A 296 13.81 1.94 12.77
C LEU A 296 15.30 2.12 13.08
N LYS A 297 16.19 1.67 12.17
CA LYS A 297 17.64 1.64 12.44
C LYS A 297 18.41 2.78 11.78
N GLU A 298 18.02 3.20 10.57
CA GLU A 298 18.72 4.27 9.84
C GLU A 298 18.12 5.65 10.13
N GLU A 299 16.78 5.75 10.03
CA GLU A 299 16.05 7.01 10.28
C GLU A 299 15.67 7.22 11.76
N HIS A 300 15.86 6.19 12.58
CA HIS A 300 15.56 6.24 14.02
C HIS A 300 14.11 6.64 14.33
N VAL A 301 13.17 6.19 13.49
CA VAL A 301 11.75 6.45 13.67
C VAL A 301 11.26 5.72 14.91
N ALA A 302 10.65 6.45 15.84
CA ALA A 302 10.03 5.84 17.01
C ALA A 302 8.63 5.33 16.67
N VAL A 303 8.34 4.09 17.05
CA VAL A 303 7.04 3.44 16.86
C VAL A 303 6.56 2.86 18.17
N ASP A 304 5.41 3.32 18.66
CA ASP A 304 4.82 2.86 19.92
C ASP A 304 3.89 1.65 19.70
N SER A 305 3.21 1.60 18.56
CA SER A 305 2.31 0.49 18.22
C SER A 305 2.11 0.33 16.72
N LEU A 306 1.97 -0.93 16.28
CA LEU A 306 1.56 -1.32 14.94
C LEU A 306 0.33 -2.23 15.01
N MET A 307 -0.73 -1.86 14.30
CA MET A 307 -1.99 -2.61 14.25
C MET A 307 -2.04 -3.46 12.98
N GLY A 308 -2.13 -4.78 13.14
CA GLY A 308 -2.18 -5.71 12.00
C GLY A 308 -3.60 -5.97 11.51
N HIS A 309 -3.83 -5.90 10.20
CA HIS A 309 -5.08 -6.32 9.56
C HIS A 309 -4.85 -7.07 8.24
N GLY A 310 -5.90 -7.67 7.68
CA GLY A 310 -5.83 -8.46 6.46
C GLY A 310 -5.84 -9.96 6.70
N GLY A 311 -5.75 -10.72 5.61
CA GLY A 311 -5.91 -12.19 5.61
C GLY A 311 -4.90 -12.92 6.49
N PHE A 312 -3.66 -12.43 6.54
CA PHE A 312 -2.58 -12.99 7.32
C PHE A 312 -2.88 -13.06 8.83
N PHE A 313 -3.67 -12.13 9.35
CA PHE A 313 -4.03 -12.03 10.76
C PHE A 313 -5.34 -12.74 11.15
N LYS A 314 -6.05 -13.37 10.18
CA LYS A 314 -7.33 -14.04 10.44
C LYS A 314 -7.22 -15.23 11.39
N THR A 315 -6.09 -15.97 11.36
CA THR A 315 -5.85 -17.04 12.34
C THR A 315 -5.36 -16.41 13.65
N PRO A 316 -6.18 -16.42 14.73
CA PRO A 316 -5.83 -15.76 15.97
C PRO A 316 -4.46 -16.15 16.49
N VAL A 317 -3.70 -15.16 16.99
CA VAL A 317 -2.37 -15.28 17.62
C VAL A 317 -1.24 -15.52 16.62
N VAL A 318 -1.43 -16.25 15.51
CA VAL A 318 -0.32 -16.69 14.64
C VAL A 318 0.30 -15.50 13.92
N GLY A 319 -0.49 -14.72 13.18
CA GLY A 319 0.01 -13.56 12.44
C GLY A 319 0.71 -12.55 13.36
N GLN A 320 0.12 -12.29 14.53
CA GLN A 320 0.69 -11.37 15.52
C GLN A 320 2.06 -11.86 16.04
N ARG A 321 2.19 -13.15 16.38
CA ARG A 321 3.46 -13.73 16.86
C ARG A 321 4.53 -13.73 15.77
N VAL A 322 4.17 -14.07 14.54
CA VAL A 322 5.11 -14.09 13.42
C VAL A 322 5.60 -12.68 13.13
N MET A 323 4.69 -11.70 13.08
CA MET A 323 5.03 -10.30 12.87
C MET A 323 5.91 -9.76 13.98
N ALA A 324 5.56 -9.97 15.25
CA ALA A 324 6.35 -9.51 16.39
C ALA A 324 7.74 -10.18 16.49
N ALA A 325 7.90 -11.39 15.97
CA ALA A 325 9.20 -12.06 15.91
C ALA A 325 10.05 -11.58 14.71
N GLY A 326 9.42 -11.08 13.66
CA GLY A 326 10.08 -10.60 12.44
C GLY A 326 10.42 -9.11 12.46
N MET A 327 9.77 -8.31 13.29
CA MET A 327 9.96 -6.85 13.37
C MET A 327 10.86 -6.47 14.53
#